data_980c7aaded93adff293a12571bf7d4ff
#
_entry.id   980c7aaded93adff293a12571bf7d4ff
#
_cell.length_a   1.000
_cell.length_b   1.000
_cell.length_c   1.000
_cell.angle_alpha   90.00
_cell.angle_beta   90.00
_cell.angle_gamma   90.00
#
_symmetry.space_group_name_H-M   'P 1'
#
loop_
_entity.id
_entity.type
_entity.pdbx_description
1 polymer ?
#
loop_
_entity_poly.entity_id
_entity_poly.type
_entity_poly.pdbx_seq_one_letter_code
_entity_poly.pdbx_strand_id
1 'polypeptide(L)'
;WCLNKRAKEMKGHPPICKRHTLRYVYYLSRSKYIICNTRQPAWFKKREEVMFLETWHGTPLKKLVLDMEDVFMVNETDIESYQKGFVKNVQSWDFLISQNPFSTTTFRRAFDFNKCMLEIGYPRNDILFKKNNEEDIVRLKRRLGLPLDKKILLYAPTFRDDEFNANSSYKFSPKLSFQKLKEALQEEYILIVKYHYLIMDYIDWFQYKGFIYHFDQSNDIAELFLVSDMLITDYSSVMFDYSILHRPMFFYAYDLDKYKNDLRGFYFDYRGEMPGPISADTDELIRDIEN
;
A
#
# COMPACT_ATOMS: atom_id res chain seq x y z
N TRP A 1 -22.27 -4.43 0.38
CA TRP A 1 -22.05 -4.06 1.79
C TRP A 1 -20.58 -3.68 1.94
N CYS A 2 -20.30 -2.46 2.36
CA CYS A 2 -18.94 -1.97 2.52
C CYS A 2 -18.61 -1.87 4.01
N LEU A 3 -17.40 -2.27 4.38
CA LEU A 3 -16.92 -2.24 5.77
C LEU A 3 -16.13 -0.98 6.11
N ASN A 4 -15.84 -0.15 5.11
CA ASN A 4 -15.05 1.07 5.27
C ASN A 4 -15.95 2.25 5.68
N LYS A 5 -15.48 3.09 6.62
CA LYS A 5 -16.18 4.33 7.02
C LYS A 5 -16.44 5.27 5.84
N ARG A 6 -15.56 5.29 4.83
CA ARG A 6 -15.71 6.06 3.57
C ARG A 6 -16.86 5.60 2.67
N ALA A 7 -17.41 4.40 2.92
CA ALA A 7 -18.59 3.97 2.17
C ALA A 7 -19.80 4.91 2.34
N LYS A 8 -19.82 5.73 3.39
CA LYS A 8 -20.85 6.78 3.59
C LYS A 8 -20.74 7.89 2.55
N GLU A 9 -19.56 8.10 1.99
CA GLU A 9 -19.26 9.14 0.99
C GLU A 9 -19.52 8.66 -0.45
N MET A 10 -19.76 7.35 -0.62
CA MET A 10 -20.00 6.76 -1.94
C MET A 10 -21.37 7.18 -2.46
N LYS A 11 -21.45 7.52 -3.76
CA LYS A 11 -22.72 7.73 -4.45
C LYS A 11 -23.58 6.46 -4.34
N GLY A 12 -24.87 6.65 -4.03
CA GLY A 12 -25.81 5.54 -3.84
C GLY A 12 -25.87 5.01 -2.41
N HIS A 13 -25.12 5.57 -1.47
CA HIS A 13 -25.16 5.26 -0.03
C HIS A 13 -25.28 3.76 0.27
N PRO A 14 -24.28 2.93 -0.10
CA PRO A 14 -24.38 1.50 0.11
C PRO A 14 -24.55 1.19 1.60
N PRO A 15 -25.37 0.18 1.96
CA PRO A 15 -25.53 -0.20 3.35
C PRO A 15 -24.21 -0.64 3.96
N ILE A 16 -23.89 -0.10 5.14
CA ILE A 16 -22.64 -0.39 5.87
C ILE A 16 -22.94 -1.34 7.02
N CYS A 17 -22.06 -2.29 7.21
CA CYS A 17 -22.10 -3.24 8.31
C CYS A 17 -20.74 -3.32 9.00
N LYS A 18 -20.74 -3.18 10.34
CA LYS A 18 -19.51 -3.34 11.13
C LYS A 18 -19.08 -4.81 11.13
N ARG A 19 -17.79 -5.06 10.85
CA ARG A 19 -17.19 -6.40 10.90
C ARG A 19 -17.33 -7.01 12.31
N HIS A 20 -17.43 -8.34 12.38
CA HIS A 20 -17.58 -9.09 13.64
C HIS A 20 -18.86 -8.79 14.46
N THR A 21 -19.93 -8.37 13.82
CA THR A 21 -21.27 -8.23 14.43
C THR A 21 -22.22 -9.32 13.90
N LEU A 22 -23.32 -9.60 14.63
CA LEU A 22 -24.35 -10.51 14.15
C LEU A 22 -24.92 -10.09 12.79
N ARG A 23 -25.07 -8.80 12.58
CA ARG A 23 -25.52 -8.22 11.30
C ARG A 23 -24.52 -8.54 10.17
N TYR A 24 -23.20 -8.48 10.44
CA TYR A 24 -22.17 -8.88 9.48
C TYR A 24 -22.29 -10.37 9.11
N VAL A 25 -22.42 -11.27 10.09
CA VAL A 25 -22.60 -12.71 9.86
C VAL A 25 -23.86 -12.98 9.05
N TYR A 26 -24.98 -12.34 9.41
CA TYR A 26 -26.26 -12.47 8.71
C TYR A 26 -26.13 -12.11 7.23
N TYR A 27 -25.54 -10.95 6.90
CA TYR A 27 -25.40 -10.54 5.50
C TYR A 27 -24.38 -11.37 4.75
N LEU A 28 -23.25 -11.70 5.37
CA LEU A 28 -22.24 -12.55 4.76
C LEU A 28 -22.81 -13.93 4.39
N SER A 29 -23.60 -14.52 5.30
CA SER A 29 -24.24 -15.83 5.07
C SER A 29 -25.29 -15.81 3.95
N ARG A 30 -25.89 -14.66 3.64
CA ARG A 30 -26.92 -14.51 2.58
C ARG A 30 -26.37 -13.90 1.28
N SER A 31 -25.11 -13.52 1.25
CA SER A 31 -24.50 -12.94 0.05
C SER A 31 -24.44 -13.97 -1.07
N LYS A 32 -24.78 -13.55 -2.29
CA LYS A 32 -24.56 -14.31 -3.52
C LYS A 32 -23.17 -14.02 -4.11
N TYR A 33 -22.69 -12.81 -3.92
CA TYR A 33 -21.38 -12.36 -4.38
C TYR A 33 -20.59 -11.79 -3.21
N ILE A 34 -19.31 -12.16 -3.12
CA ILE A 34 -18.36 -11.62 -2.16
C ILE A 34 -17.21 -11.03 -2.96
N ILE A 35 -16.91 -9.76 -2.72
CA ILE A 35 -15.75 -9.07 -3.26
C ILE A 35 -14.91 -8.61 -2.09
N CYS A 36 -13.66 -9.04 -2.02
CA CYS A 36 -12.77 -8.77 -0.90
C CYS A 36 -11.34 -8.55 -1.38
N ASN A 37 -10.55 -7.84 -0.58
CA ASN A 37 -9.12 -7.63 -0.84
C ASN A 37 -8.23 -8.24 0.25
N THR A 38 -8.82 -9.01 1.16
CA THR A 38 -8.13 -9.64 2.30
C THR A 38 -8.77 -10.96 2.66
N ARG A 39 -8.00 -11.81 3.35
CA ARG A 39 -8.49 -13.09 3.86
C ARG A 39 -9.75 -12.94 4.71
N GLN A 40 -10.66 -13.90 4.61
CA GLN A 40 -11.80 -14.02 5.50
C GLN A 40 -11.38 -14.65 6.83
N PRO A 41 -12.16 -14.45 7.92
CA PRO A 41 -11.91 -15.12 9.19
C PRO A 41 -11.90 -16.64 9.06
N ALA A 42 -11.12 -17.34 9.90
CA ALA A 42 -10.96 -18.80 9.85
C ALA A 42 -12.27 -19.59 9.99
N TRP A 43 -13.29 -19.01 10.65
CA TRP A 43 -14.63 -19.61 10.78
C TRP A 43 -15.51 -19.49 9.52
N PHE A 44 -15.11 -18.63 8.56
CA PHE A 44 -15.90 -18.42 7.36
C PHE A 44 -15.87 -19.68 6.47
N LYS A 45 -17.05 -20.16 6.13
CA LYS A 45 -17.25 -21.21 5.14
C LYS A 45 -18.16 -20.68 4.04
N LYS A 46 -17.64 -20.63 2.82
CA LYS A 46 -18.40 -20.22 1.64
C LYS A 46 -19.40 -21.33 1.26
N ARG A 47 -20.66 -20.97 0.96
CA ARG A 47 -21.62 -21.88 0.33
C ARG A 47 -21.25 -22.07 -1.13
N GLU A 48 -21.63 -23.19 -1.72
CA GLU A 48 -21.24 -23.56 -3.10
C GLU A 48 -21.72 -22.57 -4.14
N GLU A 49 -22.97 -22.09 -4.00
CA GLU A 49 -23.59 -21.13 -4.92
C GLU A 49 -23.07 -19.68 -4.80
N VAL A 50 -22.21 -19.39 -3.85
CA VAL A 50 -21.62 -18.05 -3.65
C VAL A 50 -20.40 -17.90 -4.52
N MET A 51 -20.32 -16.80 -5.28
CA MET A 51 -19.15 -16.43 -6.06
C MET A 51 -18.25 -15.47 -5.26
N PHE A 52 -16.98 -15.82 -5.11
CA PHE A 52 -16.02 -15.04 -4.37
C PHE A 52 -14.91 -14.51 -5.30
N LEU A 53 -14.86 -13.18 -5.43
CA LEU A 53 -13.78 -12.46 -6.09
C LEU A 53 -12.82 -11.88 -5.04
N GLU A 54 -11.60 -12.39 -5.04
CA GLU A 54 -10.49 -11.76 -4.29
C GLU A 54 -9.79 -10.76 -5.21
N THR A 55 -9.75 -9.50 -4.81
CA THR A 55 -9.10 -8.46 -5.60
C THR A 55 -7.62 -8.33 -5.29
N TRP A 56 -7.18 -8.91 -4.16
CA TRP A 56 -5.88 -8.67 -3.60
C TRP A 56 -5.62 -7.16 -3.40
N HIS A 57 -4.38 -6.74 -3.15
CA HIS A 57 -4.10 -5.35 -2.78
C HIS A 57 -2.72 -4.84 -3.23
N GLY A 58 -2.01 -5.51 -4.14
CA GLY A 58 -0.76 -5.01 -4.71
C GLY A 58 0.02 -6.05 -5.50
N THR A 59 0.86 -5.57 -6.39
CA THR A 59 1.85 -6.38 -7.09
C THR A 59 2.89 -6.88 -6.08
N PRO A 60 3.26 -8.16 -6.10
CA PRO A 60 4.16 -8.75 -5.13
C PRO A 60 5.60 -8.28 -5.36
N LEU A 61 6.12 -7.44 -4.49
CA LEU A 61 7.54 -7.13 -4.37
C LEU A 61 8.24 -8.14 -3.45
N LYS A 62 7.60 -8.45 -2.34
CA LYS A 62 8.08 -9.35 -1.28
C LYS A 62 7.57 -10.75 -1.50
N LYS A 63 8.33 -11.76 -1.08
CA LYS A 63 7.88 -13.15 -1.08
C LYS A 63 6.55 -13.31 -0.33
N LEU A 64 5.67 -14.13 -0.87
CA LEU A 64 4.33 -14.35 -0.36
C LEU A 64 4.15 -15.83 0.02
N VAL A 65 3.48 -16.07 1.10
CA VAL A 65 2.94 -17.32 1.63
C VAL A 65 3.85 -18.54 1.41
N LEU A 66 3.61 -19.35 0.35
CA LEU A 66 4.39 -20.58 0.10
C LEU A 66 5.81 -20.32 -0.37
N ASP A 67 6.11 -19.11 -0.84
CA ASP A 67 7.45 -18.68 -1.21
C ASP A 67 8.25 -18.12 -0.02
N MET A 68 7.64 -17.98 1.16
CA MET A 68 8.29 -17.52 2.39
C MET A 68 8.97 -18.68 3.10
N GLU A 69 10.16 -18.42 3.62
CA GLU A 69 10.93 -19.38 4.44
C GLU A 69 10.58 -19.26 5.93
N ASP A 70 10.27 -18.03 6.35
CA ASP A 70 9.92 -17.70 7.73
C ASP A 70 8.77 -16.68 7.81
N VAL A 71 8.14 -16.58 9.00
CA VAL A 71 7.08 -15.61 9.27
C VAL A 71 7.45 -14.73 10.47
N PHE A 72 7.47 -13.40 10.25
CA PHE A 72 7.78 -12.38 11.27
C PHE A 72 6.59 -11.45 11.51
N MET A 73 5.36 -11.99 11.50
CA MET A 73 4.15 -11.20 11.71
C MET A 73 3.63 -11.35 13.14
N VAL A 74 3.01 -10.30 13.64
CA VAL A 74 2.34 -10.32 14.95
C VAL A 74 1.31 -11.44 14.98
N ASN A 75 1.39 -12.31 16.00
CA ASN A 75 0.54 -13.48 16.23
C ASN A 75 0.73 -14.66 15.26
N GLU A 76 1.73 -14.65 14.39
CA GLU A 76 2.08 -15.76 13.51
C GLU A 76 3.52 -16.19 13.86
N THR A 77 3.68 -17.32 14.50
CA THR A 77 4.98 -17.81 15.02
C THR A 77 5.45 -19.08 14.33
N ASP A 78 4.59 -19.69 13.51
CA ASP A 78 4.87 -20.93 12.78
C ASP A 78 4.51 -20.78 11.31
N ILE A 79 5.53 -20.90 10.44
CA ILE A 79 5.38 -20.75 9.00
C ILE A 79 4.44 -21.80 8.40
N GLU A 80 4.48 -23.04 8.87
CA GLU A 80 3.63 -24.09 8.31
C GLU A 80 2.14 -23.86 8.62
N SER A 81 1.83 -23.48 9.86
CA SER A 81 0.48 -23.14 10.26
C SER A 81 -0.05 -21.93 9.49
N TYR A 82 0.79 -20.91 9.30
CA TYR A 82 0.46 -19.75 8.49
C TYR A 82 0.15 -20.14 7.04
N GLN A 83 1.02 -20.91 6.38
CA GLN A 83 0.86 -21.35 5.00
C GLN A 83 -0.39 -22.21 4.83
N LYS A 84 -0.59 -23.23 5.69
CA LYS A 84 -1.79 -24.09 5.68
C LYS A 84 -3.07 -23.27 5.86
N GLY A 85 -3.08 -22.35 6.81
CA GLY A 85 -4.22 -21.47 7.07
C GLY A 85 -4.53 -20.54 5.90
N PHE A 86 -3.50 -20.02 5.24
CA PHE A 86 -3.65 -19.17 4.07
C PHE A 86 -4.21 -19.94 2.87
N VAL A 87 -3.60 -21.05 2.50
CA VAL A 87 -4.03 -21.90 1.38
C VAL A 87 -5.48 -22.36 1.58
N LYS A 88 -5.84 -22.76 2.81
CA LYS A 88 -7.25 -23.10 3.13
C LYS A 88 -8.21 -21.93 2.87
N ASN A 89 -7.80 -20.69 3.15
CA ASN A 89 -8.62 -19.52 2.85
C ASN A 89 -8.75 -19.29 1.33
N VAL A 90 -7.66 -19.46 0.59
CA VAL A 90 -7.60 -19.34 -0.88
C VAL A 90 -8.57 -20.31 -1.57
N GLN A 91 -8.78 -21.49 -1.02
CA GLN A 91 -9.75 -22.47 -1.56
C GLN A 91 -11.18 -21.92 -1.64
N SER A 92 -11.51 -20.90 -0.84
CA SER A 92 -12.82 -20.25 -0.90
C SER A 92 -12.96 -19.25 -2.06
N TRP A 93 -11.87 -18.80 -2.67
CA TRP A 93 -11.89 -17.85 -3.78
C TRP A 93 -12.26 -18.57 -5.08
N ASP A 94 -13.08 -17.95 -5.93
CA ASP A 94 -13.40 -18.45 -7.25
C ASP A 94 -12.65 -17.70 -8.33
N PHE A 95 -12.44 -16.40 -8.09
CA PHE A 95 -11.70 -15.48 -8.95
C PHE A 95 -10.65 -14.73 -8.15
N LEU A 96 -9.49 -14.52 -8.75
CA LEU A 96 -8.42 -13.67 -8.20
C LEU A 96 -7.99 -12.66 -9.27
N ILE A 97 -7.93 -11.38 -8.90
CA ILE A 97 -7.41 -10.34 -9.78
C ILE A 97 -5.88 -10.31 -9.70
N SER A 98 -5.24 -10.20 -10.85
CA SER A 98 -3.81 -9.88 -10.97
C SER A 98 -3.59 -8.67 -11.85
N GLN A 99 -2.48 -7.97 -11.63
CA GLN A 99 -2.16 -6.74 -12.35
C GLN A 99 -1.45 -7.02 -13.69
N ASN A 100 -0.69 -8.10 -13.77
CA ASN A 100 0.17 -8.42 -14.90
C ASN A 100 0.59 -9.91 -14.87
N PRO A 101 1.26 -10.42 -15.94
CA PRO A 101 1.68 -11.82 -16.03
C PRO A 101 2.60 -12.27 -14.89
N PHE A 102 3.48 -11.39 -14.40
CA PHE A 102 4.35 -11.68 -13.25
C PHE A 102 3.52 -11.95 -11.98
N SER A 103 2.54 -11.08 -11.68
CA SER A 103 1.63 -11.27 -10.53
C SER A 103 0.79 -12.54 -10.69
N THR A 104 0.30 -12.82 -11.90
CA THR A 104 -0.45 -14.05 -12.21
C THR A 104 0.36 -15.30 -11.88
N THR A 105 1.60 -15.38 -12.38
CA THR A 105 2.49 -16.51 -12.14
C THR A 105 2.83 -16.65 -10.66
N THR A 106 3.14 -15.54 -10.01
CA THR A 106 3.48 -15.49 -8.58
C THR A 106 2.30 -15.93 -7.71
N PHE A 107 1.11 -15.42 -7.95
CA PHE A 107 -0.07 -15.78 -7.14
C PHE A 107 -0.49 -17.23 -7.33
N ARG A 108 -0.39 -17.78 -8.55
CA ARG A 108 -0.64 -19.21 -8.76
C ARG A 108 0.24 -20.08 -7.88
N ARG A 109 1.54 -19.81 -7.86
CA ARG A 109 2.51 -20.55 -7.06
C ARG A 109 2.39 -20.25 -5.57
N ALA A 110 2.48 -18.97 -5.20
CA ALA A 110 2.57 -18.56 -3.79
C ALA A 110 1.29 -18.79 -3.00
N PHE A 111 0.13 -18.82 -3.64
CA PHE A 111 -1.18 -19.04 -3.02
C PHE A 111 -1.76 -20.44 -3.30
N ASP A 112 -1.10 -21.25 -4.12
CA ASP A 112 -1.68 -22.49 -4.66
C ASP A 112 -3.05 -22.26 -5.31
N PHE A 113 -3.17 -21.16 -6.08
CA PHE A 113 -4.44 -20.76 -6.68
C PHE A 113 -4.61 -21.31 -8.09
N ASN A 114 -5.47 -22.32 -8.24
CA ASN A 114 -5.65 -23.06 -9.50
C ASN A 114 -6.98 -22.75 -10.23
N LYS A 115 -7.76 -21.76 -9.73
CA LYS A 115 -9.03 -21.36 -10.33
C LYS A 115 -8.86 -20.17 -11.30
N CYS A 116 -9.91 -19.39 -11.53
CA CYS A 116 -9.94 -18.33 -12.52
C CYS A 116 -9.12 -17.11 -12.10
N MET A 117 -8.02 -16.86 -12.79
CA MET A 117 -7.24 -15.63 -12.67
C MET A 117 -7.75 -14.58 -13.65
N LEU A 118 -8.05 -13.39 -13.16
CA LEU A 118 -8.44 -12.23 -13.95
C LEU A 118 -7.26 -11.26 -14.04
N GLU A 119 -6.49 -11.38 -15.11
CA GLU A 119 -5.36 -10.49 -15.39
C GLU A 119 -5.86 -9.21 -16.08
N ILE A 120 -6.42 -8.31 -15.30
CA ILE A 120 -7.12 -7.09 -15.79
C ILE A 120 -6.62 -5.80 -15.13
N GLY A 121 -5.57 -5.86 -14.32
CA GLY A 121 -5.16 -4.74 -13.48
C GLY A 121 -6.06 -4.54 -12.26
N TYR A 122 -5.66 -3.63 -11.38
CA TYR A 122 -6.47 -3.32 -10.19
C TYR A 122 -7.47 -2.19 -10.49
N PRO A 123 -8.77 -2.40 -10.29
CA PRO A 123 -9.80 -1.37 -10.53
C PRO A 123 -9.57 -0.06 -9.76
N ARG A 124 -8.88 -0.12 -8.61
CA ARG A 124 -8.50 1.09 -7.85
C ARG A 124 -7.58 2.04 -8.63
N ASN A 125 -6.85 1.52 -9.61
CA ASN A 125 -5.90 2.28 -10.42
C ASN A 125 -6.54 2.96 -11.65
N ASP A 126 -7.80 2.68 -11.95
CA ASP A 126 -8.53 3.31 -13.08
C ASP A 126 -8.51 4.84 -13.01
N ILE A 127 -8.53 5.40 -11.80
CA ILE A 127 -8.48 6.84 -11.59
C ILE A 127 -7.18 7.46 -12.12
N LEU A 128 -6.05 6.70 -12.07
CA LEU A 128 -4.75 7.16 -12.54
C LEU A 128 -4.72 7.34 -14.06
N PHE A 129 -5.53 6.58 -14.81
CA PHE A 129 -5.70 6.76 -16.24
C PHE A 129 -6.73 7.85 -16.56
N LYS A 130 -7.87 7.84 -15.83
CA LYS A 130 -9.00 8.71 -16.13
C LYS A 130 -8.77 10.17 -15.74
N LYS A 131 -7.97 10.43 -14.70
CA LYS A 131 -7.78 11.76 -14.09
C LYS A 131 -6.35 12.28 -14.12
N ASN A 132 -5.46 11.64 -14.89
CA ASN A 132 -4.10 12.13 -15.10
C ASN A 132 -4.08 13.20 -16.20
N ASN A 133 -4.74 14.31 -15.96
CA ASN A 133 -4.78 15.50 -16.82
C ASN A 133 -4.70 16.76 -15.95
N GLU A 134 -4.25 17.86 -16.53
CA GLU A 134 -3.97 19.10 -15.82
C GLU A 134 -5.19 19.65 -15.07
N GLU A 135 -6.38 19.65 -15.70
CA GLU A 135 -7.60 20.20 -15.10
C GLU A 135 -8.00 19.44 -13.82
N ASP A 136 -8.02 18.12 -13.87
CA ASP A 136 -8.35 17.28 -12.69
C ASP A 136 -7.29 17.38 -11.62
N ILE A 137 -5.99 17.43 -11.97
CA ILE A 137 -4.88 17.57 -11.03
C ILE A 137 -4.94 18.92 -10.32
N VAL A 138 -5.15 20.03 -11.03
CA VAL A 138 -5.29 21.37 -10.42
C VAL A 138 -6.51 21.43 -9.50
N ARG A 139 -7.65 20.88 -9.92
CA ARG A 139 -8.85 20.79 -9.08
C ARG A 139 -8.58 20.00 -7.80
N LEU A 140 -7.83 18.91 -7.93
CA LEU A 140 -7.46 18.05 -6.81
C LEU A 140 -6.47 18.73 -5.85
N LYS A 141 -5.42 19.40 -6.37
CA LYS A 141 -4.49 20.19 -5.56
C LYS A 141 -5.24 21.26 -4.75
N ARG A 142 -6.17 22.01 -5.38
CA ARG A 142 -7.01 23.00 -4.67
C ARG A 142 -7.87 22.37 -3.58
N ARG A 143 -8.51 21.23 -3.84
CA ARG A 143 -9.34 20.53 -2.86
C ARG A 143 -8.52 20.03 -1.66
N LEU A 144 -7.29 19.64 -1.88
CA LEU A 144 -6.37 19.16 -0.84
C LEU A 144 -5.62 20.30 -0.13
N GLY A 145 -5.82 21.56 -0.54
CA GLY A 145 -5.14 22.73 0.04
C GLY A 145 -3.65 22.79 -0.28
N LEU A 146 -3.23 22.23 -1.43
CA LEU A 146 -1.84 22.19 -1.87
C LEU A 146 -1.51 23.41 -2.76
N PRO A 147 -0.28 23.94 -2.72
CA PRO A 147 0.18 24.99 -3.60
C PRO A 147 0.17 24.51 -5.06
N LEU A 148 -0.06 25.45 -5.99
CA LEU A 148 -0.10 25.17 -7.43
C LEU A 148 1.24 25.46 -8.13
N ASP A 149 2.07 26.23 -7.50
CA ASP A 149 3.34 26.78 -8.01
C ASP A 149 4.57 25.97 -7.60
N LYS A 150 4.38 24.91 -6.80
CA LYS A 150 5.47 24.02 -6.35
C LYS A 150 5.31 22.60 -6.86
N LYS A 151 6.43 21.95 -7.11
CA LYS A 151 6.50 20.52 -7.34
C LYS A 151 6.20 19.75 -6.05
N ILE A 152 5.65 18.58 -6.16
CA ILE A 152 5.18 17.78 -5.02
C ILE A 152 5.94 16.46 -4.95
N LEU A 153 6.68 16.28 -3.87
CA LEU A 153 7.27 15.00 -3.48
C LEU A 153 6.26 14.23 -2.61
N LEU A 154 6.00 12.98 -2.93
CA LEU A 154 5.19 12.09 -2.08
C LEU A 154 6.10 11.09 -1.37
N TYR A 155 6.20 11.17 -0.05
CA TYR A 155 6.89 10.18 0.77
C TYR A 155 5.89 9.15 1.32
N ALA A 156 5.99 7.92 0.83
CA ALA A 156 5.14 6.80 1.18
C ALA A 156 5.97 5.57 1.61
N PRO A 157 6.57 5.58 2.81
CA PRO A 157 7.43 4.50 3.28
C PRO A 157 6.65 3.27 3.69
N THR A 158 7.33 2.12 3.62
CA THR A 158 6.85 0.86 4.20
C THR A 158 6.94 0.90 5.72
N PHE A 159 5.92 0.37 6.32
CA PHE A 159 5.91 0.05 7.74
C PHE A 159 6.94 -1.05 8.06
N ARG A 160 7.63 -0.94 9.21
CA ARG A 160 8.57 -1.96 9.69
C ARG A 160 7.87 -2.90 10.65
N ASP A 161 7.84 -4.19 10.27
CA ASP A 161 7.14 -5.23 11.04
C ASP A 161 7.83 -5.52 12.41
N ASP A 162 9.09 -5.11 12.59
CA ASP A 162 9.92 -5.37 13.80
C ASP A 162 10.05 -4.16 14.75
N GLU A 163 9.49 -3.00 14.43
CA GLU A 163 9.54 -1.81 15.29
C GLU A 163 8.31 -1.72 16.22
N PHE A 164 8.37 -2.40 17.39
CA PHE A 164 7.31 -2.37 18.41
C PHE A 164 7.76 -1.70 19.70
N ASN A 165 6.81 -1.06 20.40
CA ASN A 165 6.94 -0.72 21.80
C ASN A 165 6.52 -1.90 22.68
N ALA A 166 6.94 -1.91 23.95
CA ALA A 166 6.57 -2.92 24.95
C ALA A 166 5.05 -3.13 25.10
N ASN A 167 4.23 -2.17 24.69
CA ASN A 167 2.76 -2.21 24.72
C ASN A 167 2.13 -2.64 23.37
N SER A 168 2.86 -3.34 22.49
CA SER A 168 2.40 -3.74 21.14
C SER A 168 1.97 -2.57 20.26
N SER A 169 2.34 -1.34 20.59
CA SER A 169 2.20 -0.18 19.72
C SER A 169 3.48 -0.02 18.90
N TYR A 170 3.32 0.27 17.62
CA TYR A 170 4.46 0.45 16.73
C TYR A 170 5.19 1.77 17.03
N LYS A 171 6.52 1.70 17.08
CA LYS A 171 7.38 2.86 17.22
C LYS A 171 7.92 3.23 15.85
N PHE A 172 7.60 4.40 15.37
CA PHE A 172 8.21 4.94 14.17
C PHE A 172 9.17 6.06 14.52
N SER A 173 10.41 5.90 14.09
CA SER A 173 11.40 6.98 14.11
C SER A 173 11.82 7.22 12.66
N PRO A 174 11.35 8.31 12.02
CA PRO A 174 11.75 8.59 10.65
C PRO A 174 13.26 8.74 10.57
N LYS A 175 13.90 7.90 9.76
CA LYS A 175 15.33 8.03 9.46
C LYS A 175 15.58 9.12 8.44
N LEU A 176 14.58 9.48 7.68
CA LEU A 176 14.57 10.60 6.77
C LEU A 176 14.56 11.93 7.55
N SER A 177 15.57 12.77 7.35
CA SER A 177 15.65 14.07 8.00
C SER A 177 14.77 15.09 7.26
N PHE A 178 13.58 15.35 7.81
CA PHE A 178 12.68 16.37 7.27
C PHE A 178 13.28 17.79 7.32
N GLN A 179 14.16 18.06 8.30
CA GLN A 179 14.83 19.34 8.40
C GLN A 179 15.78 19.56 7.22
N LYS A 180 16.62 18.58 6.89
CA LYS A 180 17.53 18.68 5.73
C LYS A 180 16.76 18.81 4.41
N LEU A 181 15.68 18.01 4.24
CA LEU A 181 14.83 18.12 3.06
C LEU A 181 14.20 19.53 2.93
N LYS A 182 13.72 20.09 4.04
CA LYS A 182 13.17 21.45 4.04
C LYS A 182 14.22 22.47 3.66
N GLU A 183 15.41 22.42 4.27
CA GLU A 183 16.48 23.37 4.00
C GLU A 183 16.93 23.35 2.53
N ALA A 184 17.01 22.17 1.92
CA ALA A 184 17.46 22.02 0.55
C ALA A 184 16.36 22.31 -0.49
N LEU A 185 15.11 21.84 -0.25
CA LEU A 185 14.13 21.70 -1.32
C LEU A 185 12.93 22.64 -1.20
N GLN A 186 12.73 23.38 -0.10
CA GLN A 186 11.50 24.13 0.15
C GLN A 186 11.21 25.25 -0.87
N GLU A 187 12.20 25.74 -1.60
CA GLU A 187 11.98 26.80 -2.59
C GLU A 187 11.20 26.29 -3.82
N GLU A 188 11.48 25.06 -4.26
CA GLU A 188 10.84 24.48 -5.45
C GLU A 188 9.80 23.42 -5.11
N TYR A 189 9.92 22.77 -3.96
CA TYR A 189 9.13 21.57 -3.62
C TYR A 189 8.32 21.75 -2.35
N ILE A 190 7.26 20.96 -2.25
CA ILE A 190 6.63 20.57 -0.99
C ILE A 190 6.70 19.04 -0.83
N LEU A 191 6.61 18.59 0.40
CA LEU A 191 6.60 17.16 0.74
C LEU A 191 5.22 16.75 1.25
N ILE A 192 4.57 15.82 0.57
CA ILE A 192 3.42 15.09 1.11
C ILE A 192 3.95 13.87 1.86
N VAL A 193 3.54 13.73 3.12
CA VAL A 193 3.87 12.56 3.92
C VAL A 193 2.62 11.70 4.12
N LYS A 194 2.69 10.45 3.66
CA LYS A 194 1.62 9.47 3.79
C LYS A 194 2.11 8.26 4.57
N TYR A 195 1.92 8.30 5.88
CA TYR A 195 2.25 7.18 6.74
C TYR A 195 1.14 6.13 6.84
N HIS A 196 1.54 4.92 7.19
CA HIS A 196 0.62 3.91 7.66
C HIS A 196 -0.03 4.37 8.98
N TYR A 197 -1.30 4.08 9.18
CA TYR A 197 -2.14 4.61 10.28
C TYR A 197 -1.63 4.34 11.72
N LEU A 198 -0.66 3.49 11.88
CA LEU A 198 -0.13 3.11 13.19
C LEU A 198 0.97 4.07 13.72
N ILE A 199 1.32 5.13 12.95
CA ILE A 199 2.58 5.88 13.16
C ILE A 199 2.34 7.38 13.46
N MET A 200 1.13 7.87 13.50
CA MET A 200 0.80 9.30 13.27
C MET A 200 1.18 10.31 14.39
N ASP A 201 1.46 9.92 15.63
CA ASP A 201 1.29 10.86 16.74
C ASP A 201 2.57 11.44 17.37
N TYR A 202 3.76 11.23 16.80
CA TYR A 202 5.01 11.59 17.49
C TYR A 202 5.85 12.69 16.82
N ILE A 203 5.38 13.28 15.72
CA ILE A 203 6.12 14.34 15.02
C ILE A 203 5.41 15.68 15.21
N ASP A 204 6.15 16.69 15.68
CA ASP A 204 5.67 18.07 15.65
C ASP A 204 5.68 18.62 14.22
N TRP A 205 4.53 18.47 13.54
CA TRP A 205 4.37 18.94 12.17
C TRP A 205 4.38 20.47 12.02
N PHE A 206 4.16 21.20 13.11
CA PHE A 206 4.09 22.66 13.08
C PHE A 206 5.38 23.31 12.61
N GLN A 207 6.54 22.75 13.00
CA GLN A 207 7.86 23.24 12.58
C GLN A 207 8.11 23.14 11.05
N TYR A 208 7.35 22.29 10.36
CA TYR A 208 7.45 22.08 8.92
C TYR A 208 6.30 22.72 8.12
N LYS A 209 5.54 23.61 8.74
CA LYS A 209 4.42 24.29 8.09
C LYS A 209 4.87 24.99 6.81
N GLY A 210 4.08 24.83 5.74
CA GLY A 210 4.38 25.37 4.41
C GLY A 210 5.27 24.49 3.53
N PHE A 211 5.98 23.52 4.12
CA PHE A 211 6.76 22.53 3.39
C PHE A 211 6.18 21.14 3.46
N ILE A 212 5.79 20.66 4.67
CA ILE A 212 5.21 19.32 4.82
C ILE A 212 3.68 19.40 4.94
N TYR A 213 3.03 18.57 4.14
CA TYR A 213 1.60 18.29 4.17
C TYR A 213 1.40 16.82 4.54
N HIS A 214 0.82 16.55 5.69
CA HIS A 214 0.54 15.17 6.08
C HIS A 214 -0.94 14.84 5.84
N PHE A 215 -1.20 13.65 5.34
CA PHE A 215 -2.54 13.17 5.05
C PHE A 215 -2.80 11.87 5.81
N ASP A 216 -3.96 11.80 6.44
CA ASP A 216 -4.40 10.64 7.19
C ASP A 216 -4.95 9.53 6.26
N GLN A 217 -5.55 8.52 6.86
CA GLN A 217 -6.14 7.40 6.12
C GLN A 217 -7.38 7.77 5.31
N SER A 218 -8.02 8.90 5.60
CA SER A 218 -9.21 9.34 4.88
C SER A 218 -8.90 9.74 3.44
N ASN A 219 -7.63 10.10 3.14
CA ASN A 219 -7.21 10.47 1.80
C ASN A 219 -6.80 9.23 0.98
N ASP A 220 -7.33 9.14 -0.22
CA ASP A 220 -7.01 8.07 -1.15
C ASP A 220 -5.58 8.23 -1.67
N ILE A 221 -4.78 7.17 -1.59
CA ILE A 221 -3.39 7.19 -2.07
C ILE A 221 -3.33 7.48 -3.58
N ALA A 222 -4.31 7.03 -4.36
CA ALA A 222 -4.36 7.29 -5.79
C ALA A 222 -4.56 8.79 -6.12
N GLU A 223 -5.28 9.52 -5.26
CA GLU A 223 -5.39 10.98 -5.39
C GLU A 223 -4.06 11.68 -5.06
N LEU A 224 -3.31 11.17 -4.08
CA LEU A 224 -1.99 11.69 -3.75
C LEU A 224 -0.98 11.37 -4.87
N PHE A 225 -1.09 10.20 -5.51
CA PHE A 225 -0.30 9.88 -6.71
C PHE A 225 -0.54 10.88 -7.84
N LEU A 226 -1.81 11.21 -8.12
CA LEU A 226 -2.16 12.15 -9.20
C LEU A 226 -1.56 13.54 -9.00
N VAL A 227 -1.50 14.04 -7.76
CA VAL A 227 -0.99 15.39 -7.47
C VAL A 227 0.52 15.45 -7.29
N SER A 228 1.20 14.31 -7.05
CA SER A 228 2.64 14.29 -6.82
C SER A 228 3.42 14.20 -8.14
N ASP A 229 4.49 14.96 -8.22
CA ASP A 229 5.39 14.95 -9.37
C ASP A 229 6.44 13.84 -9.26
N MET A 230 6.80 13.42 -8.04
CA MET A 230 7.78 12.39 -7.74
C MET A 230 7.36 11.58 -6.53
N LEU A 231 7.78 10.30 -6.48
CA LEU A 231 7.55 9.39 -5.34
C LEU A 231 8.87 9.09 -4.63
N ILE A 232 8.88 9.23 -3.31
CA ILE A 232 9.92 8.68 -2.44
C ILE A 232 9.29 7.50 -1.68
N THR A 233 9.84 6.31 -1.86
CA THR A 233 9.36 5.09 -1.19
C THR A 233 10.52 4.18 -0.82
N ASP A 234 10.23 2.95 -0.41
CA ASP A 234 11.21 1.93 -0.09
C ASP A 234 10.70 0.55 -0.55
N TYR A 235 10.41 -0.37 0.36
CA TYR A 235 9.98 -1.74 0.05
C TYR A 235 8.47 -1.87 -0.15
N SER A 236 7.83 -0.83 -0.64
CA SER A 236 6.39 -0.76 -0.81
C SER A 236 5.93 -1.11 -2.23
N SER A 237 4.87 -1.89 -2.34
CA SER A 237 4.21 -2.16 -3.62
C SER A 237 3.53 -0.94 -4.26
N VAL A 238 3.49 0.21 -3.57
CA VAL A 238 2.95 1.47 -4.12
C VAL A 238 3.71 1.93 -5.37
N MET A 239 4.99 1.55 -5.50
CA MET A 239 5.79 1.87 -6.69
C MET A 239 5.18 1.32 -7.97
N PHE A 240 4.59 0.13 -7.93
CA PHE A 240 3.94 -0.47 -9.10
C PHE A 240 2.67 0.27 -9.50
N ASP A 241 1.91 0.77 -8.55
CA ASP A 241 0.73 1.58 -8.85
C ASP A 241 1.15 2.97 -9.35
N TYR A 242 2.17 3.58 -8.74
CA TYR A 242 2.68 4.89 -9.15
C TYR A 242 3.35 4.86 -10.53
N SER A 243 3.97 3.74 -10.92
CA SER A 243 4.62 3.58 -12.23
C SER A 243 3.67 3.80 -13.41
N ILE A 244 2.35 3.65 -13.21
CA ILE A 244 1.30 3.95 -14.21
C ILE A 244 1.37 5.42 -14.67
N LEU A 245 1.85 6.32 -13.82
CA LEU A 245 1.96 7.74 -14.12
C LEU A 245 3.23 8.12 -14.90
N HIS A 246 4.18 7.18 -15.03
CA HIS A 246 5.49 7.42 -15.68
C HIS A 246 6.26 8.61 -15.11
N ARG A 247 6.21 8.81 -13.78
CA ARG A 247 6.89 9.88 -13.04
C ARG A 247 8.08 9.33 -12.27
N PRO A 248 9.11 10.17 -11.95
CA PRO A 248 10.29 9.75 -11.22
C PRO A 248 9.97 9.10 -9.87
N MET A 249 10.76 8.09 -9.51
CA MET A 249 10.70 7.41 -8.21
C MET A 249 12.10 7.35 -7.60
N PHE A 250 12.18 7.57 -6.28
CA PHE A 250 13.38 7.50 -5.45
C PHE A 250 13.19 6.47 -4.34
N PHE A 251 14.21 5.66 -4.08
CA PHE A 251 14.12 4.55 -3.13
C PHE A 251 14.98 4.83 -1.91
N TYR A 252 14.35 5.33 -0.83
CA TYR A 252 15.05 5.59 0.43
C TYR A 252 15.15 4.31 1.26
N ALA A 253 16.24 3.56 1.08
CA ALA A 253 16.40 2.20 1.58
C ALA A 253 17.59 2.08 2.56
N TYR A 254 17.58 2.87 3.64
CA TYR A 254 18.62 2.97 4.68
C TYR A 254 18.93 1.65 5.40
N ASP A 255 18.04 0.69 5.36
CA ASP A 255 18.13 -0.61 6.05
C ASP A 255 18.02 -1.80 5.09
N LEU A 256 18.39 -1.63 3.82
CA LEU A 256 18.19 -2.61 2.76
C LEU A 256 18.74 -4.00 3.09
N ASP A 257 19.97 -4.08 3.60
CA ASP A 257 20.60 -5.36 3.88
C ASP A 257 19.89 -6.10 5.04
N LYS A 258 19.49 -5.38 6.08
CA LYS A 258 18.66 -5.92 7.16
C LYS A 258 17.29 -6.37 6.63
N TYR A 259 16.63 -5.53 5.83
CA TYR A 259 15.30 -5.82 5.34
C TYR A 259 15.27 -7.07 4.44
N LYS A 260 16.27 -7.22 3.57
CA LYS A 260 16.41 -8.34 2.65
C LYS A 260 16.67 -9.66 3.39
N ASN A 261 17.55 -9.64 4.41
CA ASN A 261 18.04 -10.85 5.05
C ASN A 261 17.19 -11.29 6.23
N ASP A 262 16.67 -10.35 7.02
CA ASP A 262 16.07 -10.64 8.33
C ASP A 262 14.54 -10.58 8.33
N LEU A 263 13.90 -9.85 7.39
CA LEU A 263 12.47 -9.64 7.45
C LEU A 263 11.68 -10.36 6.35
N ARG A 264 11.98 -10.10 5.08
CA ARG A 264 11.29 -10.73 3.93
C ARG A 264 12.15 -10.74 2.70
N GLY A 265 12.30 -11.88 2.03
CA GLY A 265 12.92 -11.95 0.71
C GLY A 265 12.10 -11.18 -0.34
N PHE A 266 12.78 -10.74 -1.40
CA PHE A 266 12.16 -10.09 -2.56
C PHE A 266 12.04 -11.06 -3.73
N TYR A 267 11.10 -10.77 -4.66
CA TYR A 267 11.00 -11.44 -5.96
C TYR A 267 11.94 -10.83 -7.00
N PHE A 268 12.49 -9.66 -6.74
CA PHE A 268 13.36 -8.89 -7.62
C PHE A 268 14.73 -8.68 -7.00
N ASP A 269 15.75 -8.47 -7.83
CA ASP A 269 16.99 -7.90 -7.35
C ASP A 269 16.81 -6.41 -7.07
N TYR A 270 16.60 -6.09 -5.80
CA TYR A 270 16.27 -4.73 -5.39
C TYR A 270 17.34 -3.71 -5.82
N ARG A 271 18.64 -4.07 -5.86
CA ARG A 271 19.70 -3.14 -6.27
C ARG A 271 19.77 -2.95 -7.77
N GLY A 272 19.46 -3.99 -8.55
CA GLY A 272 19.62 -3.99 -10.01
C GLY A 272 18.36 -3.67 -10.81
N GLU A 273 17.16 -3.84 -10.21
CA GLU A 273 15.90 -3.78 -10.96
C GLU A 273 14.96 -2.63 -10.54
N MET A 274 15.33 -1.82 -9.52
CA MET A 274 14.48 -0.68 -9.14
C MET A 274 14.54 0.42 -10.20
N PRO A 275 13.39 1.02 -10.56
CA PRO A 275 13.29 1.99 -11.65
C PRO A 275 13.69 3.42 -11.24
N GLY A 276 14.67 3.56 -10.35
CA GLY A 276 15.17 4.85 -9.88
C GLY A 276 16.30 4.68 -8.89
N PRO A 277 16.96 5.78 -8.49
CA PRO A 277 18.09 5.74 -7.58
C PRO A 277 17.69 5.22 -6.19
N ILE A 278 18.64 4.51 -5.56
CA ILE A 278 18.50 3.96 -4.21
C ILE A 278 19.45 4.72 -3.31
N SER A 279 18.90 5.49 -2.38
CA SER A 279 19.65 6.31 -1.43
C SER A 279 19.64 5.66 -0.04
N ALA A 280 20.80 5.59 0.61
CA ALA A 280 20.95 5.05 1.96
C ALA A 280 20.80 6.11 3.06
N ASP A 281 20.97 7.39 2.72
CA ASP A 281 20.81 8.50 3.64
C ASP A 281 20.09 9.70 3.01
N THR A 282 19.77 10.71 3.84
CA THR A 282 19.01 11.88 3.40
C THR A 282 19.81 12.78 2.45
N ASP A 283 21.13 12.88 2.61
CA ASP A 283 21.96 13.75 1.79
C ASP A 283 22.13 13.16 0.39
N GLU A 284 22.22 11.84 0.28
CA GLU A 284 22.21 11.12 -0.99
C GLU A 284 20.86 11.30 -1.71
N LEU A 285 19.74 11.13 -0.99
CA LEU A 285 18.41 11.34 -1.54
C LEU A 285 18.21 12.76 -2.08
N ILE A 286 18.69 13.77 -1.36
CA ILE A 286 18.61 15.18 -1.82
C ILE A 286 19.36 15.34 -3.13
N ARG A 287 20.60 14.86 -3.21
CA ARG A 287 21.40 14.93 -4.45
C ARG A 287 20.69 14.23 -5.62
N ASP A 288 20.05 13.08 -5.37
CA ASP A 288 19.33 12.33 -6.41
C ASP A 288 18.09 13.09 -6.91
N ILE A 289 17.41 13.85 -6.03
CA ILE A 289 16.24 14.67 -6.39
C ILE A 289 16.63 15.91 -7.19
N GLU A 290 17.79 16.51 -6.91
CA GLU A 290 18.29 17.74 -7.55
C GLU A 290 18.91 17.49 -8.94
N ASN A 291 19.30 16.24 -9.27
CA ASN A 291 19.87 15.83 -10.55
C ASN A 291 18.81 15.40 -11.56
#